data_4ff5fcbcfa1fbbe721a06f670f072777
#
_entry.id   4ff5fcbcfa1fbbe721a06f670f072777
#
_cell.length_a   1.000
_cell.length_b   1.000
_cell.length_c   1.000
_cell.angle_alpha   90.00
_cell.angle_beta   90.00
_cell.angle_gamma   90.00
#
_symmetry.space_group_name_H-M   'P 1'
#
loop_
_entity.id
_entity.type
_entity.pdbx_description
1 polymer ?
#
loop_
_entity_poly.entity_id
_entity_poly.type
_entity_poly.pdbx_seq_one_letter_code
_entity_poly.pdbx_strand_id
1 'polypeptide(L)'
;MLDALSLIVKYGKVLLILVTVIGLGVGYGLGYYVGVSSVHPPATLLVDAAGTLQVSFNAVVNNVLRAEYPMLSYDYIFEGSRLAANEITQLNKSFDIYASADYRIIPEQLIPSYATWYIIFASNAMTVMYTSHSKYSSEINPTNWYQVITRPGVLVGVSNKDTDPSGSQAIFMLQLAGLVYYQNSSYIYDQLYVNKAAKHELIVVPTETTLDAQLDTGAVDYVLTYSSEAISHKFPYLNLDPRVNLSNLTLSDWYEQASVTINGKLTKGAPILYDITIPNNSPDPSMGAAFIEALFSAQGQTILRSSGLQPLNPVYVYNQPAVPAGIIQAIEQAGITVKTAS
;
A
#
# COMPACT_ATOMS: atom_id res chain seq x y z
N MET A 1 36.62 -74.92 -0.68
CA MET A 1 35.39 -74.23 -0.13
C MET A 1 35.75 -73.07 0.78
N LEU A 2 36.88 -73.08 1.46
CA LEU A 2 37.35 -71.98 2.33
C LEU A 2 37.85 -70.76 1.53
N ASP A 3 38.44 -70.92 0.36
CA ASP A 3 38.94 -69.79 -0.47
C ASP A 3 37.87 -68.95 -1.10
N ALA A 4 36.72 -69.49 -1.47
CA ALA A 4 35.64 -68.73 -2.07
C ALA A 4 34.97 -67.82 -1.06
N LEU A 5 34.83 -68.24 0.22
CA LEU A 5 34.23 -67.46 1.26
C LEU A 5 35.10 -66.25 1.68
N SER A 6 36.42 -66.44 1.69
CA SER A 6 37.39 -65.37 1.99
C SER A 6 37.41 -64.28 0.92
N LEU A 7 37.29 -64.68 -0.39
CA LEU A 7 37.15 -63.76 -1.51
C LEU A 7 35.87 -62.92 -1.43
N ILE A 8 34.72 -63.55 -1.16
CA ILE A 8 33.43 -62.88 -1.02
C ILE A 8 33.46 -61.84 0.11
N VAL A 9 34.05 -62.20 1.27
CA VAL A 9 34.15 -61.24 2.41
C VAL A 9 35.09 -60.08 2.07
N LYS A 10 36.21 -60.33 1.40
CA LYS A 10 37.17 -59.28 0.97
C LYS A 10 36.63 -58.33 -0.07
N TYR A 11 36.01 -58.84 -1.11
CA TYR A 11 35.43 -58.02 -2.18
C TYR A 11 34.09 -57.40 -1.78
N GLY A 12 33.30 -58.07 -0.94
CA GLY A 12 32.05 -57.51 -0.37
C GLY A 12 32.30 -56.26 0.45
N LYS A 13 33.36 -56.21 1.28
CA LYS A 13 33.76 -55.03 2.05
C LYS A 13 34.21 -53.89 1.12
N VAL A 14 35.01 -54.18 0.11
CA VAL A 14 35.45 -53.16 -0.88
C VAL A 14 34.27 -52.61 -1.66
N LEU A 15 33.35 -53.48 -2.10
CA LEU A 15 32.13 -53.06 -2.82
C LEU A 15 31.24 -52.18 -1.93
N LEU A 16 31.04 -52.54 -0.64
CA LEU A 16 30.26 -51.78 0.33
C LEU A 16 30.87 -50.39 0.56
N ILE A 17 32.20 -50.29 0.73
CA ILE A 17 32.90 -49.00 0.85
C ILE A 17 32.74 -48.15 -0.40
N LEU A 18 32.85 -48.74 -1.59
CA LEU A 18 32.72 -48.03 -2.86
C LEU A 18 31.27 -47.46 -3.05
N VAL A 19 30.26 -48.27 -2.75
CA VAL A 19 28.86 -47.86 -2.84
C VAL A 19 28.56 -46.74 -1.83
N THR A 20 29.14 -46.83 -0.61
CA THR A 20 28.96 -45.80 0.43
C THR A 20 29.63 -44.48 0.03
N VAL A 21 30.85 -44.51 -0.51
CA VAL A 21 31.57 -43.32 -0.97
C VAL A 21 30.89 -42.66 -2.18
N ILE A 22 30.44 -43.47 -3.13
CA ILE A 22 29.71 -42.96 -4.31
C ILE A 22 28.33 -42.37 -3.85
N GLY A 23 27.62 -43.06 -2.95
CA GLY A 23 26.35 -42.59 -2.40
C GLY A 23 26.49 -41.26 -1.65
N LEU A 24 27.51 -41.10 -0.83
CA LEU A 24 27.82 -39.86 -0.11
C LEU A 24 28.25 -38.75 -1.08
N GLY A 25 29.07 -39.05 -2.09
CA GLY A 25 29.53 -38.09 -3.09
C GLY A 25 28.39 -37.58 -3.96
N VAL A 26 27.51 -38.48 -4.43
CA VAL A 26 26.32 -38.12 -5.22
C VAL A 26 25.30 -37.37 -4.34
N GLY A 27 25.06 -37.84 -3.09
CA GLY A 27 24.15 -37.16 -2.16
C GLY A 27 24.65 -35.76 -1.80
N TYR A 28 25.95 -35.58 -1.53
CA TYR A 28 26.54 -34.27 -1.28
C TYR A 28 26.48 -33.35 -2.53
N GLY A 29 26.85 -33.89 -3.71
CA GLY A 29 26.82 -33.15 -4.96
C GLY A 29 25.41 -32.69 -5.35
N LEU A 30 24.41 -33.56 -5.21
CA LEU A 30 23.00 -33.22 -5.44
C LEU A 30 22.48 -32.23 -4.39
N GLY A 31 22.80 -32.46 -3.11
CA GLY A 31 22.41 -31.55 -2.02
C GLY A 31 23.04 -30.16 -2.18
N TYR A 32 24.33 -30.10 -2.57
CA TYR A 32 25.01 -28.85 -2.87
C TYR A 32 24.41 -28.15 -4.10
N TYR A 33 24.18 -28.88 -5.19
CA TYR A 33 23.61 -28.33 -6.42
C TYR A 33 22.19 -27.81 -6.20
N VAL A 34 21.32 -28.54 -5.49
CA VAL A 34 19.97 -28.10 -5.13
C VAL A 34 20.03 -26.91 -4.16
N GLY A 35 20.93 -26.93 -3.18
CA GLY A 35 21.10 -25.83 -2.22
C GLY A 35 21.62 -24.54 -2.86
N VAL A 36 22.55 -24.63 -3.82
CA VAL A 36 23.09 -23.46 -4.52
C VAL A 36 22.12 -22.92 -5.58
N SER A 37 21.35 -23.80 -6.23
CA SER A 37 20.38 -23.38 -7.26
C SER A 37 19.12 -22.75 -6.66
N SER A 38 18.89 -22.85 -5.36
CA SER A 38 17.74 -22.24 -4.67
C SER A 38 18.05 -20.88 -4.01
N VAL A 39 19.32 -20.42 -4.05
CA VAL A 39 19.69 -19.11 -3.48
C VAL A 39 19.72 -18.10 -4.62
N HIS A 40 18.73 -17.22 -4.65
CA HIS A 40 18.77 -16.08 -5.57
C HIS A 40 19.98 -15.19 -5.27
N PRO A 41 20.64 -14.61 -6.32
CA PRO A 41 21.73 -13.66 -6.12
C PRO A 41 21.27 -12.47 -5.29
N PRO A 42 22.20 -11.70 -4.69
CA PRO A 42 21.84 -10.44 -4.06
C PRO A 42 21.08 -9.54 -5.04
N ALA A 43 19.92 -9.08 -4.61
CA ALA A 43 19.06 -8.23 -5.40
C ALA A 43 18.70 -6.96 -4.57
N THR A 44 18.31 -5.90 -5.26
CA THR A 44 17.83 -4.67 -4.63
C THR A 44 16.42 -4.38 -5.13
N LEU A 45 15.53 -4.02 -4.22
CA LEU A 45 14.19 -3.53 -4.53
C LEU A 45 14.10 -2.07 -4.12
N LEU A 46 13.79 -1.20 -5.08
CA LEU A 46 13.61 0.24 -4.88
C LEU A 46 12.11 0.57 -4.97
N VAL A 47 11.54 1.09 -3.89
CA VAL A 47 10.11 1.40 -3.82
C VAL A 47 9.88 2.88 -3.53
N ASP A 48 8.99 3.51 -4.30
CA ASP A 48 8.41 4.80 -3.97
C ASP A 48 6.88 4.67 -3.95
N ALA A 49 6.26 4.94 -2.81
CA ALA A 49 4.85 4.64 -2.63
C ALA A 49 4.15 5.58 -1.63
N ALA A 50 2.82 5.55 -1.67
CA ALA A 50 1.98 6.24 -0.69
C ALA A 50 2.36 5.86 0.75
N GLY A 51 2.40 6.85 1.65
CA GLY A 51 2.74 6.66 3.07
C GLY A 51 1.95 5.56 3.75
N THR A 52 0.65 5.50 3.49
CA THR A 52 -0.26 4.47 4.04
C THR A 52 0.02 3.03 3.58
N LEU A 53 0.90 2.83 2.59
CA LEU A 53 1.35 1.49 2.16
C LEU A 53 2.57 1.00 2.95
N GLN A 54 3.23 1.85 3.73
CA GLN A 54 4.49 1.53 4.39
C GLN A 54 4.43 0.25 5.22
N VAL A 55 3.45 0.12 6.10
CA VAL A 55 3.33 -1.03 7.01
C VAL A 55 3.07 -2.32 6.23
N SER A 56 2.15 -2.28 5.25
CA SER A 56 1.81 -3.45 4.44
C SER A 56 2.96 -3.86 3.51
N PHE A 57 3.62 -2.91 2.84
CA PHE A 57 4.72 -3.22 1.92
C PHE A 57 5.95 -3.75 2.66
N ASN A 58 6.31 -3.14 3.80
CA ASN A 58 7.37 -3.66 4.66
C ASN A 58 7.07 -5.09 5.14
N ALA A 59 5.81 -5.37 5.49
CA ALA A 59 5.42 -6.71 5.91
C ALA A 59 5.46 -7.72 4.75
N VAL A 60 5.05 -7.35 3.53
CA VAL A 60 5.18 -8.19 2.32
C VAL A 60 6.64 -8.51 2.03
N VAL A 61 7.52 -7.50 2.06
CA VAL A 61 8.96 -7.71 1.86
C VAL A 61 9.53 -8.67 2.92
N ASN A 62 9.27 -8.40 4.20
CA ASN A 62 9.90 -9.15 5.28
C ASN A 62 9.34 -10.56 5.47
N ASN A 63 8.04 -10.76 5.24
CA ASN A 63 7.37 -12.03 5.56
C ASN A 63 7.09 -12.90 4.32
N VAL A 64 7.15 -12.34 3.10
CA VAL A 64 6.88 -13.09 1.87
C VAL A 64 8.12 -13.08 0.98
N LEU A 65 8.55 -11.89 0.51
CA LEU A 65 9.59 -11.79 -0.51
C LEU A 65 10.96 -12.27 -0.01
N ARG A 66 11.35 -11.99 1.23
CA ARG A 66 12.62 -12.45 1.81
C ARG A 66 12.71 -13.96 2.05
N ALA A 67 11.59 -14.66 2.03
CA ALA A 67 11.61 -16.13 2.07
C ALA A 67 12.23 -16.71 0.79
N GLU A 68 12.02 -16.05 -0.35
CA GLU A 68 12.56 -16.42 -1.66
C GLU A 68 13.90 -15.71 -1.94
N TYR A 69 14.04 -14.45 -1.51
CA TYR A 69 15.23 -13.59 -1.70
C TYR A 69 15.86 -13.22 -0.34
N PRO A 70 16.55 -14.16 0.36
CA PRO A 70 17.07 -13.92 1.73
C PRO A 70 18.06 -12.76 1.83
N MET A 71 18.79 -12.47 0.75
CA MET A 71 19.82 -11.41 0.66
C MET A 71 19.30 -10.13 0.01
N LEU A 72 17.97 -9.93 -0.02
CA LEU A 72 17.34 -8.75 -0.62
C LEU A 72 17.72 -7.48 0.15
N SER A 73 18.33 -6.50 -0.54
CA SER A 73 18.39 -5.11 -0.13
C SER A 73 17.05 -4.44 -0.46
N TYR A 74 16.53 -3.63 0.46
CA TYR A 74 15.25 -2.97 0.30
C TYR A 74 15.37 -1.50 0.67
N ASP A 75 15.34 -0.65 -0.34
CA ASP A 75 15.35 0.80 -0.21
C ASP A 75 14.00 1.36 -0.59
N TYR A 76 13.48 2.28 0.21
CA TYR A 76 12.12 2.79 0.04
C TYR A 76 11.97 4.25 0.42
N ILE A 77 11.02 4.91 -0.26
CA ILE A 77 10.44 6.20 0.11
C ILE A 77 8.94 5.98 0.30
N PHE A 78 8.40 6.44 1.42
CA PHE A 78 6.97 6.46 1.67
C PHE A 78 6.53 7.87 1.98
N GLU A 79 5.73 8.45 1.07
CA GLU A 79 5.34 9.84 1.13
C GLU A 79 3.97 10.09 0.46
N GLY A 80 3.57 11.34 0.29
CA GLY A 80 2.36 11.67 -0.46
C GLY A 80 2.47 11.25 -1.92
N SER A 81 1.49 10.52 -2.44
CA SER A 81 1.57 9.89 -3.78
C SER A 81 1.87 10.87 -4.91
N ARG A 82 1.47 12.15 -4.80
CA ARG A 82 1.79 13.17 -5.81
C ARG A 82 3.25 13.62 -5.73
N LEU A 83 3.84 13.63 -4.52
CA LEU A 83 5.28 13.86 -4.35
C LEU A 83 6.06 12.72 -4.99
N ALA A 84 5.72 11.48 -4.65
CA ALA A 84 6.33 10.28 -5.21
C ALA A 84 6.26 10.25 -6.76
N ALA A 85 5.12 10.62 -7.36
CA ALA A 85 5.01 10.76 -8.81
C ALA A 85 5.96 11.83 -9.37
N ASN A 86 6.18 12.95 -8.65
CA ASN A 86 7.12 14.00 -9.06
C ASN A 86 8.57 13.56 -8.99
N GLU A 87 8.95 12.68 -8.06
CA GLU A 87 10.28 12.07 -8.00
C GLU A 87 10.63 11.39 -9.33
N ILE A 88 9.68 10.66 -9.92
CA ILE A 88 9.82 9.98 -11.21
C ILE A 88 9.76 10.97 -12.37
N THR A 89 8.73 11.82 -12.40
CA THR A 89 8.38 12.59 -13.60
C THR A 89 9.20 13.87 -13.75
N GLN A 90 9.60 14.51 -12.64
CA GLN A 90 10.33 15.79 -12.64
C GLN A 90 11.79 15.62 -12.28
N LEU A 91 12.12 14.70 -11.34
CA LEU A 91 13.49 14.48 -10.90
C LEU A 91 14.16 13.29 -11.59
N ASN A 92 13.41 12.56 -12.44
CA ASN A 92 13.87 11.40 -13.20
C ASN A 92 14.53 10.32 -12.32
N LYS A 93 14.05 10.17 -11.08
CA LYS A 93 14.48 9.08 -10.21
C LYS A 93 13.93 7.74 -10.70
N SER A 94 14.64 6.67 -10.41
CA SER A 94 14.30 5.32 -10.84
C SER A 94 13.89 4.47 -9.64
N PHE A 95 12.76 3.78 -9.76
CA PHE A 95 12.22 2.85 -8.77
C PHE A 95 11.73 1.59 -9.46
N ASP A 96 11.72 0.46 -8.75
CA ASP A 96 11.18 -0.80 -9.25
C ASP A 96 9.68 -0.88 -9.04
N ILE A 97 9.17 -0.15 -8.04
CA ILE A 97 7.75 -0.02 -7.75
C ILE A 97 7.39 1.44 -7.54
N TYR A 98 6.29 1.85 -8.17
CA TYR A 98 5.52 3.02 -7.78
C TYR A 98 4.09 2.59 -7.42
N ALA A 99 3.58 3.04 -6.25
CA ALA A 99 2.22 2.76 -5.82
C ALA A 99 1.56 3.99 -5.18
N SER A 100 0.30 4.24 -5.55
CA SER A 100 -0.44 5.44 -5.17
C SER A 100 -1.70 5.14 -4.36
N ALA A 101 -2.08 6.06 -3.49
CA ALA A 101 -3.37 6.07 -2.78
C ALA A 101 -4.48 6.81 -3.56
N ASP A 102 -4.22 7.18 -4.82
CA ASP A 102 -5.21 7.75 -5.74
C ASP A 102 -4.97 7.17 -7.14
N TYR A 103 -5.82 6.25 -7.55
CA TYR A 103 -5.74 5.53 -8.83
C TYR A 103 -5.72 6.41 -10.08
N ARG A 104 -5.94 7.72 -9.93
CA ARG A 104 -5.88 8.69 -11.03
C ARG A 104 -4.47 9.20 -11.30
N ILE A 105 -3.53 9.02 -10.37
CA ILE A 105 -2.18 9.59 -10.49
C ILE A 105 -1.36 8.87 -11.57
N ILE A 106 -1.36 7.53 -11.60
CA ILE A 106 -0.63 6.79 -12.64
C ILE A 106 -1.12 7.16 -14.04
N PRO A 107 -2.43 7.09 -14.37
CA PRO A 107 -2.91 7.47 -15.69
C PRO A 107 -2.67 8.94 -16.05
N GLU A 108 -2.74 9.85 -15.08
CA GLU A 108 -2.62 11.29 -15.35
C GLU A 108 -1.17 11.77 -15.44
N GLN A 109 -0.24 11.18 -14.68
CA GLN A 109 1.12 11.69 -14.54
C GLN A 109 2.19 10.76 -15.12
N LEU A 110 1.99 9.44 -15.10
CA LEU A 110 2.99 8.48 -15.53
C LEU A 110 2.73 7.90 -16.92
N ILE A 111 1.47 7.69 -17.30
CA ILE A 111 1.14 7.12 -18.62
C ILE A 111 1.20 8.21 -19.70
N PRO A 112 1.77 7.95 -20.89
CA PRO A 112 2.48 6.72 -21.28
C PRO A 112 4.00 6.79 -21.06
N SER A 113 4.53 7.94 -20.63
CA SER A 113 5.97 8.25 -20.71
C SER A 113 6.78 7.51 -19.65
N TYR A 114 6.26 7.34 -18.46
CA TYR A 114 6.97 6.78 -17.29
C TYR A 114 6.43 5.42 -16.86
N ALA A 115 5.23 5.04 -17.31
CA ALA A 115 4.67 3.70 -17.15
C ALA A 115 3.81 3.34 -18.37
N THR A 116 3.57 2.03 -18.59
CA THR A 116 2.75 1.55 -19.72
C THR A 116 1.51 0.79 -19.26
N TRP A 117 1.42 0.45 -17.99
CA TRP A 117 0.31 -0.29 -17.37
C TRP A 117 0.19 0.05 -15.89
N TYR A 118 -0.94 -0.28 -15.28
CA TYR A 118 -1.14 -0.25 -13.83
C TYR A 118 -2.21 -1.23 -13.41
N ILE A 119 -2.23 -1.56 -12.12
CA ILE A 119 -3.22 -2.42 -11.47
C ILE A 119 -3.84 -1.67 -10.31
N ILE A 120 -5.17 -1.51 -10.30
CA ILE A 120 -5.92 -1.05 -9.13
C ILE A 120 -6.20 -2.28 -8.27
N PHE A 121 -5.63 -2.33 -7.04
CA PHE A 121 -5.55 -3.57 -6.27
C PHE A 121 -6.22 -3.53 -4.91
N ALA A 122 -6.44 -2.35 -4.33
CA ALA A 122 -7.02 -2.21 -3.00
C ALA A 122 -7.89 -0.96 -2.89
N SER A 123 -8.75 -0.92 -1.89
CA SER A 123 -9.53 0.24 -1.48
C SER A 123 -9.29 0.59 -0.02
N ASN A 124 -9.71 1.80 0.38
CA ASN A 124 -9.61 2.31 1.74
C ASN A 124 -10.84 3.17 2.10
N ALA A 125 -10.86 3.70 3.31
CA ALA A 125 -11.89 4.63 3.77
C ALA A 125 -11.26 5.81 4.50
N MET A 126 -11.86 6.98 4.42
CA MET A 126 -11.53 8.11 5.29
C MET A 126 -12.09 7.90 6.69
N THR A 127 -11.36 8.38 7.67
CA THR A 127 -11.74 8.34 9.08
C THR A 127 -11.31 9.59 9.84
N VAL A 128 -11.75 9.68 11.10
CA VAL A 128 -11.23 10.57 12.12
C VAL A 128 -10.43 9.72 13.10
N MET A 129 -9.13 9.91 13.12
CA MET A 129 -8.17 9.26 14.02
C MET A 129 -7.94 10.15 15.23
N TYR A 130 -7.80 9.57 16.44
CA TYR A 130 -7.66 10.31 17.68
C TYR A 130 -6.96 9.48 18.77
N THR A 131 -6.70 10.07 19.94
CA THR A 131 -6.19 9.38 21.13
C THR A 131 -7.12 9.56 22.32
N SER A 132 -6.86 8.87 23.43
CA SER A 132 -7.55 9.10 24.70
C SER A 132 -7.32 10.50 25.27
N HIS A 133 -6.26 11.19 24.84
CA HIS A 133 -5.90 12.54 25.27
C HIS A 133 -6.52 13.64 24.40
N SER A 134 -7.08 13.28 23.24
CA SER A 134 -7.76 14.23 22.36
C SER A 134 -8.93 14.91 23.06
N LYS A 135 -9.10 16.21 22.87
CA LYS A 135 -10.20 16.95 23.47
C LYS A 135 -11.54 16.32 23.06
N TYR A 136 -12.40 16.06 24.06
CA TYR A 136 -13.71 15.42 23.85
C TYR A 136 -13.64 13.99 23.30
N SER A 137 -12.54 13.26 23.49
CA SER A 137 -12.37 11.87 23.03
C SER A 137 -13.43 10.91 23.61
N SER A 138 -13.98 11.18 24.77
CA SER A 138 -15.07 10.39 25.38
C SER A 138 -16.45 10.69 24.80
N GLU A 139 -16.61 11.79 24.06
CA GLU A 139 -17.89 12.21 23.48
C GLU A 139 -18.00 11.86 22.00
N ILE A 140 -16.87 11.84 21.29
CA ILE A 140 -16.84 11.68 19.84
C ILE A 140 -17.32 10.29 19.42
N ASN A 141 -18.15 10.25 18.38
CA ASN A 141 -18.68 9.01 17.81
C ASN A 141 -19.02 9.21 16.31
N PRO A 142 -19.38 8.15 15.57
CA PRO A 142 -19.67 8.24 14.13
C PRO A 142 -20.82 9.17 13.74
N THR A 143 -21.67 9.58 14.67
CA THR A 143 -22.84 10.42 14.38
C THR A 143 -22.67 11.89 14.78
N ASN A 144 -21.62 12.24 15.55
CA ASN A 144 -21.37 13.61 16.01
C ASN A 144 -19.96 14.14 15.73
N TRP A 145 -19.09 13.36 15.10
CA TRP A 145 -17.68 13.68 14.89
C TRP A 145 -17.47 15.08 14.28
N TYR A 146 -18.27 15.43 13.28
CA TYR A 146 -18.21 16.71 12.59
C TYR A 146 -18.55 17.91 13.51
N GLN A 147 -19.36 17.70 14.54
CA GLN A 147 -19.64 18.71 15.55
C GLN A 147 -18.48 18.82 16.55
N VAL A 148 -17.85 17.70 16.90
CA VAL A 148 -16.73 17.69 17.86
C VAL A 148 -15.49 18.32 17.27
N ILE A 149 -15.06 17.92 16.07
CA ILE A 149 -13.85 18.46 15.45
C ILE A 149 -13.95 19.94 15.08
N THR A 150 -15.17 20.49 14.97
CA THR A 150 -15.39 21.92 14.68
C THR A 150 -15.48 22.80 15.93
N ARG A 151 -15.49 22.23 17.15
CA ARG A 151 -15.50 22.99 18.41
C ARG A 151 -14.29 23.92 18.54
N PRO A 152 -14.46 25.13 19.13
CA PRO A 152 -13.35 26.02 19.38
C PRO A 152 -12.22 25.37 20.21
N GLY A 153 -10.96 25.64 19.86
CA GLY A 153 -9.79 25.12 20.57
C GLY A 153 -9.45 23.66 20.28
N VAL A 154 -10.24 22.94 19.48
CA VAL A 154 -9.90 21.59 18.98
C VAL A 154 -8.93 21.74 17.81
N LEU A 155 -7.77 21.11 17.87
CA LEU A 155 -6.75 21.12 16.81
C LEU A 155 -6.95 19.94 15.86
N VAL A 156 -7.06 20.22 14.57
CA VAL A 156 -7.29 19.19 13.53
C VAL A 156 -6.12 19.15 12.56
N GLY A 157 -5.55 17.96 12.37
CA GLY A 157 -4.48 17.69 11.41
C GLY A 157 -5.03 17.15 10.09
N VAL A 158 -4.49 17.62 8.98
CA VAL A 158 -4.75 17.14 7.62
C VAL A 158 -3.46 17.21 6.79
N SER A 159 -3.35 16.41 5.75
CA SER A 159 -2.26 16.57 4.78
C SER A 159 -2.60 17.61 3.70
N ASN A 160 -1.57 18.05 2.98
CA ASN A 160 -1.73 19.02 1.89
C ASN A 160 -2.33 18.33 0.65
N LYS A 161 -3.47 18.80 0.20
CA LYS A 161 -4.20 18.28 -0.98
C LYS A 161 -3.39 18.25 -2.28
N ASP A 162 -2.39 19.14 -2.42
CA ASP A 162 -1.62 19.28 -3.66
C ASP A 162 -0.43 18.31 -3.71
N THR A 163 0.00 17.75 -2.58
CA THR A 163 1.12 16.81 -2.47
C THR A 163 0.66 15.39 -2.09
N ASP A 164 -0.46 15.28 -1.38
CA ASP A 164 -0.93 14.03 -0.78
C ASP A 164 -2.43 13.83 -1.02
N PRO A 165 -2.86 12.67 -1.58
CA PRO A 165 -4.26 12.35 -1.77
C PRO A 165 -5.10 12.42 -0.49
N SER A 166 -4.58 12.03 0.69
CA SER A 166 -5.29 12.09 1.98
C SER A 166 -5.88 13.48 2.22
N GLY A 167 -5.12 14.55 1.92
CA GLY A 167 -5.60 15.92 2.06
C GLY A 167 -6.78 16.27 1.15
N SER A 168 -6.76 15.82 -0.11
CA SER A 168 -7.90 16.02 -1.01
C SER A 168 -9.10 15.16 -0.61
N GLN A 169 -8.88 13.93 -0.16
CA GLN A 169 -9.95 13.06 0.33
C GLN A 169 -10.59 13.60 1.61
N ALA A 170 -9.80 14.23 2.51
CA ALA A 170 -10.34 14.92 3.69
C ALA A 170 -11.30 16.07 3.29
N ILE A 171 -10.96 16.84 2.25
CA ILE A 171 -11.86 17.88 1.74
C ILE A 171 -13.15 17.27 1.18
N PHE A 172 -13.07 16.21 0.38
CA PHE A 172 -14.26 15.52 -0.14
C PHE A 172 -15.12 14.97 1.00
N MET A 173 -14.50 14.33 1.99
CA MET A 173 -15.20 13.83 3.20
C MET A 173 -15.97 14.93 3.90
N LEU A 174 -15.38 16.11 4.10
CA LEU A 174 -16.05 17.26 4.78
C LEU A 174 -17.19 17.83 3.95
N GLN A 175 -17.03 17.92 2.63
CA GLN A 175 -18.09 18.38 1.72
C GLN A 175 -19.26 17.39 1.69
N LEU A 176 -18.98 16.08 1.59
CA LEU A 176 -19.99 15.03 1.62
C LEU A 176 -20.71 14.98 2.97
N ALA A 177 -19.99 15.15 4.07
CA ALA A 177 -20.59 15.27 5.41
C ALA A 177 -21.51 16.51 5.49
N GLY A 178 -21.09 17.63 4.89
CA GLY A 178 -21.94 18.82 4.77
C GLY A 178 -23.25 18.53 4.03
N LEU A 179 -23.20 17.77 2.93
CA LEU A 179 -24.38 17.34 2.18
C LEU A 179 -25.26 16.41 3.00
N VAL A 180 -24.68 15.40 3.67
CA VAL A 180 -25.42 14.38 4.44
C VAL A 180 -26.11 14.98 5.65
N TYR A 181 -25.41 15.83 6.41
CA TYR A 181 -25.90 16.29 7.72
C TYR A 181 -26.57 17.67 7.68
N TYR A 182 -26.24 18.51 6.71
CA TYR A 182 -26.70 19.90 6.62
C TYR A 182 -27.30 20.28 5.26
N GLN A 183 -27.33 19.38 4.28
CA GLN A 183 -27.75 19.67 2.89
C GLN A 183 -26.97 20.83 2.26
N ASN A 184 -25.75 21.05 2.73
CA ASN A 184 -24.85 22.12 2.28
C ASN A 184 -23.40 21.64 2.31
N SER A 185 -22.80 21.42 1.14
CA SER A 185 -21.43 20.90 1.00
C SER A 185 -20.37 21.80 1.63
N SER A 186 -20.58 23.11 1.65
CA SER A 186 -19.63 24.06 2.24
C SER A 186 -19.67 24.09 3.76
N TYR A 187 -20.74 23.68 4.41
CA TYR A 187 -20.99 23.99 5.82
C TYR A 187 -19.86 23.49 6.74
N ILE A 188 -19.53 22.18 6.70
CA ILE A 188 -18.46 21.61 7.53
C ILE A 188 -17.08 21.99 7.00
N TYR A 189 -16.92 22.01 5.67
CA TYR A 189 -15.68 22.44 5.03
C TYR A 189 -15.25 23.84 5.48
N ASP A 190 -16.18 24.83 5.46
CA ASP A 190 -15.89 26.21 5.88
C ASP A 190 -15.53 26.30 7.36
N GLN A 191 -16.14 25.46 8.24
CA GLN A 191 -15.76 25.42 9.64
C GLN A 191 -14.30 25.03 9.86
N LEU A 192 -13.73 24.14 9.03
CA LEU A 192 -12.35 23.73 9.13
C LEU A 192 -11.40 24.61 8.30
N TYR A 193 -11.62 24.67 7.01
CA TYR A 193 -10.66 25.28 6.07
C TYR A 193 -10.73 26.81 6.01
N VAL A 194 -11.81 27.42 6.53
CA VAL A 194 -11.94 28.88 6.65
C VAL A 194 -11.80 29.29 8.11
N ASN A 195 -12.72 28.84 8.98
CA ASN A 195 -12.82 29.36 10.34
C ASN A 195 -11.69 28.87 11.27
N LYS A 196 -11.36 27.55 11.23
CA LYS A 196 -10.26 27.00 12.03
C LYS A 196 -8.89 27.38 11.48
N ALA A 197 -8.72 27.41 10.16
CA ALA A 197 -7.49 27.85 9.52
C ALA A 197 -7.15 29.30 9.93
N ALA A 198 -8.14 30.20 9.95
CA ALA A 198 -7.96 31.59 10.40
C ALA A 198 -7.54 31.72 11.88
N LYS A 199 -7.81 30.69 12.70
CA LYS A 199 -7.45 30.61 14.14
C LYS A 199 -6.20 29.77 14.39
N HIS A 200 -5.54 29.28 13.36
CA HIS A 200 -4.43 28.31 13.46
C HIS A 200 -4.82 27.01 14.19
N GLU A 201 -6.08 26.61 14.11
CA GLU A 201 -6.61 25.37 14.68
C GLU A 201 -6.71 24.23 13.63
N LEU A 202 -6.40 24.52 12.35
CA LEU A 202 -6.18 23.53 11.28
C LEU A 202 -4.69 23.45 10.98
N ILE A 203 -4.10 22.28 11.19
CA ILE A 203 -2.68 22.01 10.95
C ILE A 203 -2.56 21.25 9.64
N VAL A 204 -1.87 21.83 8.67
CA VAL A 204 -1.65 21.23 7.34
C VAL A 204 -0.19 20.84 7.21
N VAL A 205 0.07 19.57 6.91
CA VAL A 205 1.41 19.00 6.72
C VAL A 205 1.59 18.47 5.29
N PRO A 206 2.82 18.31 4.79
CA PRO A 206 3.05 17.82 3.42
C PRO A 206 2.46 16.42 3.15
N THR A 207 2.56 15.49 4.13
CA THR A 207 2.09 14.10 4.04
C THR A 207 1.45 13.66 5.36
N GLU A 208 0.49 12.71 5.32
CA GLU A 208 -0.21 12.21 6.51
C GLU A 208 0.70 11.53 7.53
N THR A 209 1.78 10.90 7.09
CA THR A 209 2.71 10.16 7.96
C THR A 209 3.36 11.02 9.06
N THR A 210 3.39 12.34 8.88
CA THR A 210 3.92 13.26 9.90
C THR A 210 2.89 13.59 10.99
N LEU A 211 1.62 13.26 10.82
CA LEU A 211 0.55 13.57 11.76
C LEU A 211 0.48 12.59 12.93
N ASP A 212 0.98 11.37 12.78
CA ASP A 212 0.95 10.34 13.82
C ASP A 212 1.69 10.80 15.08
N ALA A 213 2.92 11.30 14.90
CA ALA A 213 3.70 11.82 16.03
C ALA A 213 3.05 13.07 16.65
N GLN A 214 2.40 13.91 15.85
CA GLN A 214 1.69 15.10 16.35
C GLN A 214 0.43 14.70 17.13
N LEU A 215 -0.27 13.66 16.71
CA LEU A 215 -1.42 13.12 17.41
C LEU A 215 -1.01 12.45 18.73
N ASP A 216 0.04 11.63 18.71
CA ASP A 216 0.55 10.92 19.88
C ASP A 216 1.04 11.90 20.96
N THR A 217 1.71 12.98 20.55
CA THR A 217 2.20 14.05 21.47
C THR A 217 1.12 15.05 21.89
N GLY A 218 -0.09 14.99 21.31
CA GLY A 218 -1.18 15.94 21.57
C GLY A 218 -0.98 17.30 20.90
N ALA A 219 -0.08 17.43 19.93
CA ALA A 219 0.06 18.63 19.11
C ALA A 219 -1.13 18.85 18.17
N VAL A 220 -1.88 17.79 17.86
CA VAL A 220 -3.23 17.82 17.26
C VAL A 220 -4.17 16.94 18.08
N ASP A 221 -5.46 17.27 18.09
CA ASP A 221 -6.48 16.47 18.80
C ASP A 221 -7.06 15.38 17.88
N TYR A 222 -7.24 15.67 16.60
CA TYR A 222 -7.84 14.79 15.61
C TYR A 222 -7.10 14.87 14.29
N VAL A 223 -7.03 13.74 13.58
CA VAL A 223 -6.46 13.67 12.24
C VAL A 223 -7.52 13.13 11.28
N LEU A 224 -7.74 13.84 10.16
CA LEU A 224 -8.56 13.33 9.06
C LEU A 224 -7.64 12.60 8.10
N THR A 225 -7.72 11.27 8.09
CA THR A 225 -6.82 10.40 7.35
C THR A 225 -7.53 9.10 6.93
N TYR A 226 -6.77 8.15 6.43
CA TYR A 226 -7.27 6.83 6.04
C TYR A 226 -7.43 5.90 7.24
N SER A 227 -8.42 5.00 7.19
CA SER A 227 -8.62 3.98 8.23
C SER A 227 -7.44 3.00 8.32
N SER A 228 -6.75 2.73 7.22
CA SER A 228 -5.54 1.91 7.22
C SER A 228 -4.42 2.51 8.06
N GLU A 229 -4.27 3.84 8.08
CA GLU A 229 -3.30 4.54 8.91
C GLU A 229 -3.59 4.29 10.39
N ALA A 230 -4.82 4.55 10.80
CA ALA A 230 -5.25 4.31 12.18
C ALA A 230 -5.08 2.84 12.61
N ILE A 231 -5.41 1.88 11.74
CA ILE A 231 -5.28 0.45 12.03
C ILE A 231 -3.82 0.04 12.13
N SER A 232 -2.98 0.47 11.18
CA SER A 232 -1.55 0.14 11.12
C SER A 232 -0.79 0.66 12.34
N HIS A 233 -1.12 1.85 12.81
CA HIS A 233 -0.48 2.51 13.95
C HIS A 233 -1.23 2.32 15.27
N LYS A 234 -2.36 1.57 15.24
CA LYS A 234 -3.17 1.20 16.42
C LYS A 234 -3.79 2.39 17.14
N PHE A 235 -4.11 3.44 16.42
CA PHE A 235 -4.88 4.57 16.97
C PHE A 235 -6.37 4.27 16.98
N PRO A 236 -7.11 4.76 17.98
CA PRO A 236 -8.56 4.84 17.93
C PRO A 236 -9.05 5.62 16.72
N TYR A 237 -10.12 5.14 16.07
CA TYR A 237 -10.69 5.77 14.88
C TYR A 237 -12.20 5.54 14.79
N LEU A 238 -12.87 6.26 13.91
CA LEU A 238 -14.32 6.20 13.73
C LEU A 238 -14.69 5.49 12.42
N ASN A 239 -15.60 4.53 12.48
CA ASN A 239 -16.25 3.97 11.30
C ASN A 239 -17.34 4.93 10.82
N LEU A 240 -17.04 5.72 9.79
CA LEU A 240 -17.94 6.75 9.27
C LEU A 240 -18.94 6.17 8.26
N ASP A 241 -20.06 6.90 8.04
CA ASP A 241 -21.06 6.58 7.03
C ASP A 241 -20.40 6.42 5.64
N PRO A 242 -20.68 5.33 4.88
CA PRO A 242 -20.13 5.13 3.54
C PRO A 242 -20.39 6.28 2.56
N ARG A 243 -21.46 7.07 2.75
CA ARG A 243 -21.72 8.27 1.93
C ARG A 243 -20.70 9.39 2.17
N VAL A 244 -19.91 9.30 3.25
CA VAL A 244 -18.95 10.33 3.66
C VAL A 244 -17.51 9.83 3.54
N ASN A 245 -17.25 8.55 3.82
CA ASN A 245 -15.90 8.01 3.98
C ASN A 245 -15.23 7.57 2.66
N LEU A 246 -15.88 7.72 1.51
CA LEU A 246 -15.33 7.43 0.18
C LEU A 246 -14.91 5.95 -0.04
N SER A 247 -15.45 5.01 0.74
CA SER A 247 -15.06 3.60 0.66
C SER A 247 -15.86 2.77 -0.36
N ASN A 248 -17.05 3.22 -0.74
CA ASN A 248 -18.01 2.41 -1.48
C ASN A 248 -18.00 2.72 -2.98
N LEU A 249 -17.54 1.75 -3.79
CA LEU A 249 -17.48 1.89 -5.24
C LEU A 249 -18.85 2.16 -5.89
N THR A 250 -19.94 1.69 -5.29
CA THR A 250 -21.30 1.92 -5.83
C THR A 250 -21.81 3.35 -5.60
N LEU A 251 -21.12 4.15 -4.78
CA LEU A 251 -21.44 5.54 -4.50
C LEU A 251 -20.57 6.52 -5.31
N SER A 252 -19.94 6.07 -6.39
CA SER A 252 -19.06 6.92 -7.21
C SER A 252 -19.75 8.23 -7.64
N ASP A 253 -20.97 8.15 -8.21
CA ASP A 253 -21.74 9.31 -8.65
C ASP A 253 -22.12 10.24 -7.47
N TRP A 254 -22.32 9.67 -6.28
CA TRP A 254 -22.55 10.45 -5.07
C TRP A 254 -21.31 11.24 -4.67
N TYR A 255 -20.14 10.62 -4.73
CA TYR A 255 -18.87 11.27 -4.34
C TYR A 255 -18.48 12.40 -5.29
N GLU A 256 -18.89 12.35 -6.55
CA GLU A 256 -18.65 13.43 -7.54
C GLU A 256 -19.32 14.77 -7.20
N GLN A 257 -20.22 14.81 -6.22
CA GLN A 257 -20.80 16.05 -5.71
C GLN A 257 -19.80 16.87 -4.87
N ALA A 258 -18.74 16.22 -4.38
CA ALA A 258 -17.61 16.90 -3.77
C ALA A 258 -16.55 17.22 -4.82
N SER A 259 -15.88 18.38 -4.68
CA SER A 259 -14.80 18.75 -5.59
C SER A 259 -13.79 19.69 -4.95
N VAL A 260 -12.56 19.65 -5.43
CA VAL A 260 -11.49 20.56 -5.00
C VAL A 260 -10.53 20.81 -6.16
N THR A 261 -9.92 21.99 -6.21
CA THR A 261 -8.83 22.28 -7.16
C THR A 261 -7.52 21.73 -6.59
N ILE A 262 -6.87 20.85 -7.34
CA ILE A 262 -5.56 20.25 -7.02
C ILE A 262 -4.59 20.65 -8.14
N ASN A 263 -3.50 21.33 -7.80
CA ASN A 263 -2.50 21.79 -8.75
C ASN A 263 -3.13 22.50 -9.99
N GLY A 264 -4.17 23.31 -9.76
CA GLY A 264 -4.88 24.06 -10.82
C GLY A 264 -5.95 23.27 -11.57
N LYS A 265 -6.11 21.96 -11.35
CA LYS A 265 -7.13 21.10 -11.98
C LYS A 265 -8.29 20.86 -11.03
N LEU A 266 -9.53 21.13 -11.47
CA LEU A 266 -10.73 20.77 -10.71
C LEU A 266 -10.85 19.23 -10.68
N THR A 267 -10.83 18.67 -9.48
CA THR A 267 -10.91 17.23 -9.23
C THR A 267 -12.17 16.93 -8.42
N LYS A 268 -12.93 15.96 -8.86
CA LYS A 268 -14.12 15.47 -8.17
C LYS A 268 -13.80 14.36 -7.18
N GLY A 269 -14.63 14.20 -6.15
CA GLY A 269 -14.58 13.07 -5.24
C GLY A 269 -14.82 11.75 -5.98
N ALA A 270 -14.15 10.70 -5.51
CA ALA A 270 -14.25 9.34 -6.04
C ALA A 270 -13.97 8.33 -4.93
N PRO A 271 -14.30 7.04 -5.12
CA PRO A 271 -13.86 6.01 -4.19
C PRO A 271 -12.33 6.00 -4.01
N ILE A 272 -11.88 5.72 -2.80
CA ILE A 272 -10.44 5.61 -2.50
C ILE A 272 -9.93 4.28 -3.00
N LEU A 273 -9.12 4.32 -4.05
CA LEU A 273 -8.52 3.14 -4.69
C LEU A 273 -7.02 3.33 -4.83
N TYR A 274 -6.30 2.25 -4.57
CA TYR A 274 -4.85 2.18 -4.68
C TYR A 274 -4.45 1.49 -5.97
N ASP A 275 -3.46 2.05 -6.63
CA ASP A 275 -2.87 1.48 -7.82
C ASP A 275 -1.36 1.26 -7.68
N ILE A 276 -0.81 0.40 -8.55
CA ILE A 276 0.59 0.01 -8.55
C ILE A 276 1.07 -0.23 -9.98
N THR A 277 2.32 0.12 -10.24
CA THR A 277 3.02 -0.15 -11.50
C THR A 277 4.52 -0.36 -11.29
N ILE A 278 5.19 -0.84 -12.32
CA ILE A 278 6.64 -0.82 -12.47
C ILE A 278 6.96 0.32 -13.45
N PRO A 279 7.68 1.37 -13.03
CA PRO A 279 8.08 2.44 -13.95
C PRO A 279 8.96 1.96 -15.10
N ASN A 280 8.87 2.62 -16.25
CA ASN A 280 9.62 2.25 -17.47
C ASN A 280 11.15 2.29 -17.30
N ASN A 281 11.65 3.11 -16.37
CA ASN A 281 13.06 3.26 -16.03
C ASN A 281 13.49 2.45 -14.80
N SER A 282 12.70 1.44 -14.40
CA SER A 282 13.02 0.55 -13.28
C SER A 282 14.40 -0.08 -13.46
N PRO A 283 15.27 -0.04 -12.43
CA PRO A 283 16.57 -0.70 -12.45
C PRO A 283 16.47 -2.23 -12.48
N ASP A 284 15.47 -2.81 -11.79
CA ASP A 284 15.20 -4.25 -11.78
C ASP A 284 13.69 -4.55 -11.91
N PRO A 285 13.13 -4.50 -13.14
CA PRO A 285 11.73 -4.82 -13.37
C PRO A 285 11.33 -6.23 -12.91
N SER A 286 12.28 -7.16 -12.86
CA SER A 286 12.02 -8.53 -12.41
C SER A 286 11.78 -8.58 -10.90
N MET A 287 12.54 -7.80 -10.14
CA MET A 287 12.34 -7.68 -8.69
C MET A 287 11.04 -6.92 -8.38
N GLY A 288 10.71 -5.89 -9.17
CA GLY A 288 9.40 -5.23 -9.11
C GLY A 288 8.25 -6.21 -9.36
N ALA A 289 8.37 -7.09 -10.36
CA ALA A 289 7.38 -8.13 -10.63
C ALA A 289 7.26 -9.13 -9.47
N ALA A 290 8.37 -9.63 -8.94
CA ALA A 290 8.38 -10.53 -7.79
C ALA A 290 7.71 -9.91 -6.55
N PHE A 291 7.91 -8.62 -6.30
CA PHE A 291 7.21 -7.91 -5.22
C PHE A 291 5.69 -7.88 -5.46
N ILE A 292 5.23 -7.57 -6.68
CA ILE A 292 3.80 -7.53 -6.99
C ILE A 292 3.20 -8.95 -6.90
N GLU A 293 3.91 -9.97 -7.36
CA GLU A 293 3.49 -11.38 -7.20
C GLU A 293 3.36 -11.75 -5.71
N ALA A 294 4.33 -11.36 -4.87
CA ALA A 294 4.27 -11.54 -3.42
C ALA A 294 3.07 -10.80 -2.80
N LEU A 295 2.75 -9.58 -3.27
CA LEU A 295 1.60 -8.80 -2.83
C LEU A 295 0.28 -9.51 -3.13
N PHE A 296 0.17 -10.17 -4.29
CA PHE A 296 -1.03 -10.94 -4.69
C PHE A 296 -1.06 -12.36 -4.13
N SER A 297 0.00 -12.86 -3.50
CA SER A 297 -0.02 -14.16 -2.80
C SER A 297 -1.08 -14.18 -1.69
N ALA A 298 -1.51 -15.37 -1.25
CA ALA A 298 -2.47 -15.52 -0.15
C ALA A 298 -2.00 -14.81 1.13
N GLN A 299 -0.68 -14.84 1.40
CA GLN A 299 -0.07 -14.18 2.56
C GLN A 299 -0.03 -12.66 2.35
N GLY A 300 0.33 -12.16 1.17
CA GLY A 300 0.30 -10.75 0.83
C GLY A 300 -1.11 -10.15 0.95
N GLN A 301 -2.13 -10.86 0.46
CA GLN A 301 -3.53 -10.47 0.60
C GLN A 301 -3.98 -10.41 2.08
N THR A 302 -3.47 -11.33 2.92
CA THR A 302 -3.73 -11.30 4.37
C THR A 302 -3.06 -10.11 5.04
N ILE A 303 -1.83 -9.79 4.65
CA ILE A 303 -1.09 -8.62 5.13
C ILE A 303 -1.83 -7.33 4.79
N LEU A 304 -2.31 -7.16 3.55
CA LEU A 304 -3.10 -5.98 3.16
C LEU A 304 -4.32 -5.81 4.08
N ARG A 305 -5.12 -6.87 4.31
CA ARG A 305 -6.29 -6.82 5.20
C ARG A 305 -5.92 -6.46 6.63
N SER A 306 -4.86 -7.06 7.18
CA SER A 306 -4.43 -6.78 8.55
C SER A 306 -3.88 -5.37 8.73
N SER A 307 -3.43 -4.72 7.66
CA SER A 307 -3.02 -3.31 7.62
C SER A 307 -4.19 -2.35 7.33
N GLY A 308 -5.44 -2.84 7.35
CA GLY A 308 -6.63 -2.01 7.17
C GLY A 308 -7.00 -1.68 5.73
N LEU A 309 -6.22 -2.15 4.75
CA LEU A 309 -6.60 -2.06 3.34
C LEU A 309 -7.61 -3.15 2.97
N GLN A 310 -8.47 -2.86 2.01
CA GLN A 310 -9.43 -3.83 1.49
C GLN A 310 -8.97 -4.28 0.09
N PRO A 311 -8.36 -5.46 -0.05
CA PRO A 311 -8.01 -6.00 -1.37
C PRO A 311 -9.22 -6.11 -2.27
N LEU A 312 -9.07 -5.73 -3.52
CA LEU A 312 -10.15 -5.79 -4.51
C LEU A 312 -10.28 -7.19 -5.13
N ASN A 313 -11.50 -7.61 -5.36
CA ASN A 313 -11.85 -8.70 -6.26
C ASN A 313 -13.18 -8.33 -6.95
N PRO A 314 -13.17 -7.96 -8.22
CA PRO A 314 -12.03 -7.99 -9.16
C PRO A 314 -11.01 -6.88 -8.92
N VAL A 315 -9.76 -7.10 -9.35
CA VAL A 315 -8.79 -6.03 -9.61
C VAL A 315 -9.04 -5.44 -11.00
N TYR A 316 -8.60 -4.19 -11.19
CA TYR A 316 -8.74 -3.53 -12.50
C TYR A 316 -7.35 -3.26 -13.08
N VAL A 317 -7.13 -3.69 -14.32
CA VAL A 317 -5.84 -3.63 -15.01
C VAL A 317 -5.94 -2.79 -16.26
N TYR A 318 -5.11 -1.75 -16.36
CA TYR A 318 -4.94 -0.99 -17.58
C TYR A 318 -3.82 -1.61 -18.43
N ASN A 319 -4.07 -1.74 -19.74
CA ASN A 319 -3.12 -2.31 -20.72
C ASN A 319 -2.56 -3.68 -20.29
N GLN A 320 -3.45 -4.60 -19.97
CA GLN A 320 -3.09 -5.96 -19.51
C GLN A 320 -2.01 -6.67 -20.35
N PRO A 321 -1.94 -6.54 -21.69
CA PRO A 321 -0.87 -7.15 -22.48
C PRO A 321 0.55 -6.69 -22.13
N ALA A 322 0.70 -5.51 -21.50
CA ALA A 322 2.00 -4.99 -21.09
C ALA A 322 2.39 -5.42 -19.67
N VAL A 323 1.47 -6.00 -18.90
CA VAL A 323 1.75 -6.50 -17.54
C VAL A 323 2.59 -7.78 -17.62
N PRO A 324 3.68 -7.92 -16.83
CA PRO A 324 4.43 -9.17 -16.75
C PRO A 324 3.51 -10.38 -16.49
N ALA A 325 3.67 -11.45 -17.26
CA ALA A 325 2.77 -12.61 -17.23
C ALA A 325 2.69 -13.28 -15.85
N GLY A 326 3.80 -13.29 -15.09
CA GLY A 326 3.85 -13.82 -13.72
C GLY A 326 2.89 -13.10 -12.77
N ILE A 327 2.75 -11.78 -12.91
CA ILE A 327 1.82 -10.98 -12.09
C ILE A 327 0.37 -11.40 -12.36
N ILE A 328 -0.03 -11.51 -13.63
CA ILE A 328 -1.38 -11.94 -13.99
C ILE A 328 -1.65 -13.37 -13.47
N GLN A 329 -0.67 -14.26 -13.63
CA GLN A 329 -0.76 -15.63 -13.11
C GLN A 329 -0.90 -15.66 -11.57
N ALA A 330 -0.16 -14.83 -10.83
CA ALA A 330 -0.28 -14.74 -9.38
C ALA A 330 -1.67 -14.25 -8.94
N ILE A 331 -2.23 -13.25 -9.63
CA ILE A 331 -3.59 -12.76 -9.40
C ILE A 331 -4.62 -13.87 -9.59
N GLU A 332 -4.53 -14.61 -10.70
CA GLU A 332 -5.46 -15.72 -11.02
C GLU A 332 -5.32 -16.90 -10.04
N GLN A 333 -4.09 -17.25 -9.65
CA GLN A 333 -3.82 -18.29 -8.64
C GLN A 333 -4.37 -17.93 -7.26
N ALA A 334 -4.42 -16.63 -6.92
CA ALA A 334 -5.07 -16.16 -5.71
C ALA A 334 -6.60 -16.18 -5.78
N GLY A 335 -7.20 -16.62 -6.88
CA GLY A 335 -8.66 -16.62 -7.10
C GLY A 335 -9.23 -15.21 -7.30
N ILE A 336 -8.40 -14.26 -7.72
CA ILE A 336 -8.80 -12.88 -7.97
C ILE A 336 -9.11 -12.71 -9.46
N THR A 337 -10.27 -12.12 -9.75
CA THR A 337 -10.69 -11.84 -11.12
C THR A 337 -10.01 -10.58 -11.65
N VAL A 338 -9.59 -10.62 -12.91
CA VAL A 338 -9.04 -9.44 -13.62
C VAL A 338 -10.15 -8.80 -14.45
N LYS A 339 -10.27 -7.46 -14.38
CA LYS A 339 -11.10 -6.63 -15.27
C LYS A 339 -10.25 -5.53 -15.88
N THR A 340 -10.62 -5.08 -17.07
CA THR A 340 -9.97 -3.94 -17.71
C THR A 340 -10.32 -2.65 -16.95
N ALA A 341 -9.32 -1.85 -16.62
CA ALA A 341 -9.49 -0.47 -16.18
C ALA A 341 -9.84 0.40 -17.40
N SER A 342 -10.85 1.22 -17.27
CA SER A 342 -11.30 2.17 -18.32
C SER A 342 -10.68 3.55 -18.13
#